data_6e0ddf00dc5264b41ab5792b28d64689
#
_entry.id   6e0ddf00dc5264b41ab5792b28d64689
#
_cell.length_a   1.000
_cell.length_b   1.000
_cell.length_c   1.000
_cell.angle_alpha   90.00
_cell.angle_beta   90.00
_cell.angle_gamma   90.00
#
_symmetry.space_group_name_H-M   'P 1'
#
loop_
_entity.id
_entity.type
_entity.pdbx_description
1 polymer ?
#
loop_
_entity_poly.entity_id
_entity_poly.type
_entity_poly.pdbx_seq_one_letter_code
_entity_poly.pdbx_strand_id
1 'polypeptide(L)'
;LGAATLTQAQGRKAAREARRQQQQQQQQVQNAGNFQTAMQALKDSSFVIEVNQIQGQYGKVVYVTANDNFVALNKNTSTVQLAFNNGVPGLNGAGGVTLSGTISDLKIRTDKHGNVTYQYQLQGNSISSTVIITLFNGDNKVSVVLNSTYSNSRLTFFGRLYPTSQSDVYKAQPNILIPWGLVN
;
A
#
# COMPACT_ATOMS: atom_id res chain seq x y z
N LEU A 1 -0.24 58.02 9.37
CA LEU A 1 0.52 56.87 9.94
C LEU A 1 -0.07 55.48 9.67
N GLY A 2 -1.19 55.32 8.94
CA GLY A 2 -1.87 54.03 8.72
C GLY A 2 -1.53 53.25 7.42
N ALA A 3 -0.92 53.88 6.41
CA ALA A 3 -0.75 53.30 5.08
C ALA A 3 0.39 52.27 4.99
N ALA A 4 1.48 52.46 5.74
CA ALA A 4 2.67 51.60 5.67
C ALA A 4 2.43 50.19 6.27
N THR A 5 1.58 50.07 7.27
CA THR A 5 1.26 48.77 7.94
C THR A 5 0.37 47.88 7.07
N LEU A 6 -0.54 48.46 6.29
CA LEU A 6 -1.40 47.73 5.35
C LEU A 6 -0.59 47.10 4.19
N THR A 7 0.38 47.85 3.65
CA THR A 7 1.24 47.38 2.55
C THR A 7 2.14 46.20 2.98
N GLN A 8 2.66 46.24 4.20
CA GLN A 8 3.49 45.12 4.76
C GLN A 8 2.64 43.87 5.01
N ALA A 9 1.40 44.00 5.49
CA ALA A 9 0.51 42.86 5.71
C ALA A 9 0.11 42.19 4.39
N GLN A 10 -0.16 42.97 3.34
CA GLN A 10 -0.46 42.47 1.99
C GLN A 10 0.75 41.74 1.37
N GLY A 11 1.97 42.28 1.50
CA GLY A 11 3.17 41.66 1.03
C GLY A 11 3.47 40.29 1.72
N ARG A 12 3.24 40.22 3.03
CA ARG A 12 3.40 38.98 3.79
C ARG A 12 2.35 37.91 3.38
N LYS A 13 1.13 38.32 3.09
CA LYS A 13 0.07 37.42 2.62
C LYS A 13 0.41 36.86 1.24
N ALA A 14 0.78 37.71 0.29
CA ALA A 14 1.19 37.31 -1.05
C ALA A 14 2.41 36.35 -1.03
N ALA A 15 3.41 36.64 -0.18
CA ALA A 15 4.57 35.75 -0.02
C ALA A 15 4.20 34.37 0.56
N ARG A 16 3.24 34.32 1.50
CA ARG A 16 2.73 33.02 2.03
C ARG A 16 1.97 32.24 0.97
N GLU A 17 1.14 32.90 0.19
CA GLU A 17 0.38 32.27 -0.90
C GLU A 17 1.32 31.72 -1.99
N ALA A 18 2.33 32.49 -2.40
CA ALA A 18 3.34 32.06 -3.35
C ALA A 18 4.11 30.81 -2.86
N ARG A 19 4.52 30.80 -1.58
CA ARG A 19 5.18 29.62 -0.97
C ARG A 19 4.26 28.40 -0.95
N ARG A 20 2.99 28.56 -0.61
CA ARG A 20 2.01 27.46 -0.63
C ARG A 20 1.83 26.90 -2.04
N GLN A 21 1.69 27.75 -3.04
CA GLN A 21 1.58 27.34 -4.43
C GLN A 21 2.83 26.58 -4.90
N GLN A 22 4.01 27.07 -4.56
CA GLN A 22 5.26 26.39 -4.89
C GLN A 22 5.37 25.02 -4.22
N GLN A 23 5.02 24.92 -2.94
CA GLN A 23 4.99 23.64 -2.22
C GLN A 23 3.98 22.66 -2.84
N GLN A 24 2.78 23.13 -3.21
CA GLN A 24 1.78 22.31 -3.87
C GLN A 24 2.27 21.77 -5.22
N GLN A 25 2.90 22.62 -6.03
CA GLN A 25 3.48 22.20 -7.31
C GLN A 25 4.57 21.16 -7.13
N GLN A 26 5.49 21.37 -6.18
CA GLN A 26 6.55 20.40 -5.88
C GLN A 26 5.95 19.06 -5.43
N GLN A 27 4.93 19.09 -4.58
CA GLN A 27 4.27 17.87 -4.12
C GLN A 27 3.53 17.13 -5.25
N GLN A 28 2.90 17.86 -6.17
CA GLN A 28 2.27 17.25 -7.34
C GLN A 28 3.28 16.55 -8.25
N VAL A 29 4.42 17.18 -8.53
CA VAL A 29 5.49 16.59 -9.32
C VAL A 29 6.05 15.33 -8.64
N GLN A 30 6.29 15.40 -7.33
CA GLN A 30 6.77 14.25 -6.55
C GLN A 30 5.75 13.10 -6.56
N ASN A 31 4.47 13.41 -6.32
CA ASN A 31 3.41 12.41 -6.31
C ASN A 31 3.26 11.73 -7.68
N ALA A 32 3.34 12.50 -8.78
CA ALA A 32 3.32 11.95 -10.14
C ALA A 32 4.52 11.02 -10.39
N GLY A 33 5.72 11.37 -9.92
CA GLY A 33 6.90 10.52 -9.98
C GLY A 33 6.72 9.22 -9.18
N ASN A 34 6.16 9.32 -7.97
CA ASN A 34 5.84 8.16 -7.13
C ASN A 34 4.84 7.22 -7.83
N PHE A 35 3.82 7.78 -8.49
CA PHE A 35 2.85 6.99 -9.26
C PHE A 35 3.53 6.22 -10.40
N GLN A 36 4.39 6.86 -11.19
CA GLN A 36 5.11 6.21 -12.29
C GLN A 36 6.02 5.08 -11.78
N THR A 37 6.72 5.33 -10.68
CA THR A 37 7.58 4.32 -10.03
C THR A 37 6.77 3.13 -9.53
N ALA A 38 5.62 3.38 -8.90
CA ALA A 38 4.71 2.34 -8.45
C ALA A 38 4.11 1.53 -9.62
N MET A 39 3.73 2.21 -10.71
CA MET A 39 3.26 1.57 -11.94
C MET A 39 4.30 0.64 -12.54
N GLN A 40 5.56 1.07 -12.58
CA GLN A 40 6.65 0.23 -13.08
C GLN A 40 6.86 -0.99 -12.20
N ALA A 41 6.85 -0.83 -10.87
CA ALA A 41 6.97 -1.93 -9.92
C ALA A 41 5.85 -2.98 -10.07
N LEU A 42 4.61 -2.54 -10.34
CA LEU A 42 3.49 -3.44 -10.68
C LEU A 42 3.75 -4.22 -11.96
N LYS A 43 4.19 -3.56 -13.04
CA LYS A 43 4.53 -4.21 -14.32
C LYS A 43 5.65 -5.24 -14.16
N ASP A 44 6.65 -4.91 -13.37
CA ASP A 44 7.80 -5.79 -13.09
C ASP A 44 7.45 -6.94 -12.14
N SER A 45 6.25 -6.92 -11.54
CA SER A 45 5.82 -7.85 -10.49
C SER A 45 6.85 -7.93 -9.36
N SER A 46 7.38 -6.77 -8.95
CA SER A 46 8.43 -6.65 -7.93
C SER A 46 8.20 -5.42 -7.07
N PHE A 47 7.38 -5.57 -6.03
CA PHE A 47 6.97 -4.47 -5.17
C PHE A 47 6.71 -4.90 -3.73
N VAL A 48 6.71 -3.91 -2.85
CA VAL A 48 6.24 -4.01 -1.47
C VAL A 48 5.20 -2.92 -1.24
N ILE A 49 4.08 -3.29 -0.64
CA ILE A 49 3.07 -2.37 -0.12
C ILE A 49 3.27 -2.29 1.39
N GLU A 50 3.65 -1.12 1.85
CA GLU A 50 3.77 -0.78 3.26
C GLU A 50 2.40 -0.38 3.78
N VAL A 51 1.80 -1.25 4.63
CA VAL A 51 0.45 -1.07 5.15
C VAL A 51 0.50 -0.20 6.40
N ASN A 52 -0.32 0.84 6.45
CA ASN A 52 -0.44 1.74 7.60
C ASN A 52 -1.85 1.76 8.21
N GLN A 53 -2.82 1.14 7.53
CA GLN A 53 -4.20 1.10 7.98
C GLN A 53 -4.87 -0.20 7.54
N ILE A 54 -5.58 -0.85 8.46
CA ILE A 54 -6.39 -2.06 8.21
C ILE A 54 -7.83 -1.75 8.55
N GLN A 55 -8.74 -2.14 7.66
CA GLN A 55 -10.18 -2.06 7.87
C GLN A 55 -10.76 -3.46 7.87
N GLY A 56 -11.37 -3.84 8.99
CA GLY A 56 -12.07 -5.09 9.16
C GLY A 56 -13.44 -5.11 8.45
N GLN A 57 -14.04 -6.28 8.39
CA GLN A 57 -15.30 -6.54 7.71
C GLN A 57 -16.46 -5.62 8.13
N TYR A 58 -16.49 -5.20 9.40
CA TYR A 58 -17.53 -4.32 9.95
C TYR A 58 -17.13 -2.83 9.95
N GLY A 59 -16.14 -2.45 9.16
CA GLY A 59 -15.72 -1.07 9.02
C GLY A 59 -14.80 -0.55 10.14
N LYS A 60 -14.47 -1.36 11.14
CA LYS A 60 -13.50 -0.98 12.17
C LYS A 60 -12.13 -0.74 11.55
N VAL A 61 -11.58 0.45 11.80
CA VAL A 61 -10.26 0.87 11.29
C VAL A 61 -9.22 0.77 12.40
N VAL A 62 -8.06 0.21 12.07
CA VAL A 62 -6.88 0.11 12.94
C VAL A 62 -5.68 0.67 12.18
N TYR A 63 -4.92 1.56 12.83
CA TYR A 63 -3.63 2.04 12.32
C TYR A 63 -2.53 1.11 12.78
N VAL A 64 -1.63 0.77 11.87
CA VAL A 64 -0.56 -0.20 12.07
C VAL A 64 0.77 0.34 11.55
N THR A 65 1.87 -0.32 11.92
CA THR A 65 3.22 0.00 11.44
C THR A 65 3.59 -0.88 10.25
N ALA A 66 4.28 -0.33 9.28
CA ALA A 66 4.65 -1.02 8.05
C ALA A 66 5.65 -2.18 8.28
N ASN A 67 6.45 -2.14 9.34
CA ASN A 67 7.45 -3.17 9.62
C ASN A 67 6.85 -4.57 9.76
N ASP A 68 5.67 -4.65 10.37
CA ASP A 68 4.97 -5.90 10.64
C ASP A 68 3.75 -6.10 9.72
N ASN A 69 3.44 -5.10 8.88
CA ASN A 69 2.24 -5.08 8.05
C ASN A 69 2.58 -4.68 6.62
N PHE A 70 2.66 -5.66 5.74
CA PHE A 70 3.03 -5.45 4.35
C PHE A 70 2.45 -6.51 3.42
N VAL A 71 2.40 -6.16 2.13
CA VAL A 71 2.18 -7.09 1.03
C VAL A 71 3.38 -7.00 0.10
N ALA A 72 4.09 -8.10 -0.07
CA ALA A 72 5.23 -8.18 -0.98
C ALA A 72 4.92 -9.11 -2.16
N LEU A 73 5.36 -8.74 -3.35
CA LEU A 73 5.36 -9.58 -4.53
C LEU A 73 6.74 -9.54 -5.17
N ASN A 74 7.28 -10.72 -5.45
CA ASN A 74 8.49 -10.89 -6.25
C ASN A 74 8.26 -11.98 -7.29
N LYS A 75 8.06 -11.54 -8.54
CA LYS A 75 7.74 -12.39 -9.69
C LYS A 75 6.48 -13.24 -9.41
N ASN A 76 6.65 -14.49 -9.05
CA ASN A 76 5.56 -15.45 -8.84
C ASN A 76 5.27 -15.74 -7.37
N THR A 77 5.98 -15.12 -6.43
CA THR A 77 5.82 -15.37 -5.00
C THR A 77 5.29 -14.13 -4.31
N SER A 78 4.21 -14.27 -3.57
CA SER A 78 3.63 -13.19 -2.77
C SER A 78 3.59 -13.56 -1.30
N THR A 79 3.83 -12.57 -0.45
CA THR A 79 3.67 -12.64 1.00
C THR A 79 2.76 -11.51 1.45
N VAL A 80 1.72 -11.85 2.19
CA VAL A 80 0.86 -10.91 2.91
C VAL A 80 1.08 -11.14 4.40
N GLN A 81 1.63 -10.16 5.08
CA GLN A 81 1.82 -10.19 6.53
C GLN A 81 1.08 -9.04 7.16
N LEU A 82 0.22 -9.36 8.11
CA LEU A 82 -0.55 -8.40 8.89
C LEU A 82 -0.50 -8.84 10.35
N ALA A 83 0.04 -7.99 11.20
CA ALA A 83 0.09 -8.15 12.65
C ALA A 83 -0.75 -7.05 13.29
N PHE A 84 -1.84 -7.42 13.95
CA PHE A 84 -2.68 -6.46 14.65
C PHE A 84 -3.21 -7.07 15.95
N ASN A 85 -2.95 -6.37 17.05
CA ASN A 85 -3.31 -6.83 18.40
C ASN A 85 -4.59 -6.19 18.95
N ASN A 86 -5.37 -5.47 18.11
CA ASN A 86 -6.42 -4.55 18.57
C ASN A 86 -7.85 -5.08 18.35
N GLY A 87 -8.07 -6.39 18.50
CA GLY A 87 -9.42 -6.97 18.48
C GLY A 87 -10.13 -6.95 17.12
N VAL A 88 -9.39 -6.83 16.02
CA VAL A 88 -9.88 -7.18 14.69
C VAL A 88 -9.53 -8.65 14.45
N PRO A 89 -10.51 -9.56 14.34
CA PRO A 89 -10.22 -10.96 14.03
C PRO A 89 -9.56 -11.04 12.63
N GLY A 90 -8.41 -11.69 12.55
CA GLY A 90 -7.81 -12.07 11.27
C GLY A 90 -8.64 -13.11 10.53
N LEU A 91 -8.23 -13.51 9.33
CA LEU A 91 -8.89 -14.55 8.54
C LEU A 91 -8.93 -15.91 9.25
N ASN A 92 -8.06 -16.11 10.22
CA ASN A 92 -7.94 -17.31 11.05
C ASN A 92 -8.53 -17.14 12.46
N GLY A 93 -9.22 -16.02 12.77
CA GLY A 93 -9.75 -15.70 14.10
C GLY A 93 -8.71 -15.27 15.12
N ALA A 94 -7.41 -15.27 14.77
CA ALA A 94 -6.31 -14.80 15.61
C ALA A 94 -5.94 -13.33 15.26
N GLY A 95 -5.13 -12.69 16.07
CA GLY A 95 -4.77 -11.26 15.93
C GLY A 95 -3.81 -10.93 14.80
N GLY A 96 -3.71 -11.74 13.72
CA GLY A 96 -2.86 -11.49 12.58
C GLY A 96 -3.11 -12.45 11.43
N VAL A 97 -2.49 -12.15 10.29
CA VAL A 97 -2.52 -12.99 9.08
C VAL A 97 -1.13 -13.03 8.49
N THR A 98 -0.63 -14.22 8.21
CA THR A 98 0.56 -14.41 7.37
C THR A 98 0.23 -15.42 6.28
N LEU A 99 0.23 -14.99 5.03
CA LEU A 99 0.02 -15.81 3.86
C LEU A 99 1.24 -15.68 2.96
N SER A 100 1.86 -16.78 2.62
CA SER A 100 2.94 -16.81 1.64
C SER A 100 2.71 -17.94 0.65
N GLY A 101 2.99 -17.70 -0.61
CA GLY A 101 2.78 -18.71 -1.63
C GLY A 101 3.02 -18.21 -3.05
N THR A 102 2.63 -19.04 -4.01
CA THR A 102 2.70 -18.71 -5.44
C THR A 102 1.46 -17.98 -5.90
N ILE A 103 1.61 -17.12 -6.92
CA ILE A 103 0.49 -16.43 -7.54
C ILE A 103 0.07 -17.09 -8.85
N SER A 104 -1.23 -16.97 -9.16
CA SER A 104 -1.84 -17.34 -10.44
C SER A 104 -2.91 -16.34 -10.84
N ASP A 105 -3.44 -16.47 -12.06
CA ASP A 105 -4.55 -15.67 -12.58
C ASP A 105 -4.35 -14.16 -12.47
N LEU A 106 -3.14 -13.69 -12.77
CA LEU A 106 -2.80 -12.27 -12.76
C LEU A 106 -3.63 -11.50 -13.79
N LYS A 107 -4.30 -10.45 -13.34
CA LYS A 107 -5.09 -9.53 -14.16
C LYS A 107 -4.72 -8.09 -13.81
N ILE A 108 -4.42 -7.30 -14.84
CA ILE A 108 -4.11 -5.87 -14.70
C ILE A 108 -5.12 -5.09 -15.53
N ARG A 109 -5.77 -4.09 -14.94
CA ARG A 109 -6.75 -3.23 -15.60
C ARG A 109 -6.55 -1.79 -15.16
N THR A 110 -6.74 -0.86 -16.09
CA THR A 110 -6.77 0.58 -15.79
C THR A 110 -8.18 1.09 -16.03
N ASP A 111 -8.73 1.83 -15.07
CA ASP A 111 -10.05 2.44 -15.18
C ASP A 111 -9.99 3.80 -15.92
N LYS A 112 -11.17 4.39 -16.18
CA LYS A 112 -11.29 5.71 -16.84
C LYS A 112 -10.70 6.88 -16.05
N HIS A 113 -10.44 6.70 -14.77
CA HIS A 113 -9.82 7.69 -13.88
C HIS A 113 -8.31 7.53 -13.76
N GLY A 114 -7.75 6.51 -14.45
CA GLY A 114 -6.31 6.19 -14.41
C GLY A 114 -5.89 5.37 -13.20
N ASN A 115 -6.82 4.87 -12.37
CA ASN A 115 -6.47 3.93 -11.31
C ASN A 115 -6.16 2.57 -11.92
N VAL A 116 -5.18 1.87 -11.34
CA VAL A 116 -4.75 0.56 -11.80
C VAL A 116 -5.16 -0.51 -10.81
N THR A 117 -5.92 -1.48 -11.28
CA THR A 117 -6.26 -2.69 -10.52
C THR A 117 -5.33 -3.82 -10.91
N TYR A 118 -4.64 -4.39 -9.93
CA TYR A 118 -3.74 -5.54 -10.04
C TYR A 118 -4.33 -6.67 -9.18
N GLN A 119 -4.82 -7.73 -9.80
CA GLN A 119 -5.50 -8.83 -9.13
C GLN A 119 -4.81 -10.15 -9.42
N TYR A 120 -4.66 -10.98 -8.39
CA TYR A 120 -4.14 -12.35 -8.52
C TYR A 120 -4.74 -13.28 -7.48
N GLN A 121 -4.62 -14.59 -7.73
CA GLN A 121 -4.87 -15.63 -6.75
C GLN A 121 -3.55 -15.95 -6.03
N LEU A 122 -3.57 -15.92 -4.71
CA LEU A 122 -2.45 -16.35 -3.86
C LEU A 122 -2.75 -17.74 -3.32
N GLN A 123 -1.90 -18.69 -3.65
CA GLN A 123 -1.98 -20.08 -3.16
C GLN A 123 -0.83 -20.35 -2.20
N GLY A 124 -1.14 -20.48 -0.93
CA GLY A 124 -0.25 -20.96 0.13
C GLY A 124 -0.57 -22.41 0.52
N ASN A 125 0.19 -22.95 1.45
CA ASN A 125 0.09 -24.38 1.86
C ASN A 125 -1.26 -24.76 2.46
N SER A 126 -1.99 -23.82 3.06
CA SER A 126 -3.27 -24.12 3.75
C SER A 126 -4.38 -23.14 3.43
N ILE A 127 -4.10 -22.06 2.74
CA ILE A 127 -5.06 -20.98 2.47
C ILE A 127 -4.89 -20.49 1.04
N SER A 128 -6.00 -20.38 0.32
CA SER A 128 -6.08 -19.70 -0.97
C SER A 128 -6.86 -18.40 -0.80
N SER A 129 -6.41 -17.34 -1.43
CA SER A 129 -7.02 -16.01 -1.32
C SER A 129 -6.92 -15.23 -2.62
N THR A 130 -7.95 -14.44 -2.92
CA THR A 130 -7.87 -13.44 -3.99
C THR A 130 -7.31 -12.14 -3.40
N VAL A 131 -6.22 -11.64 -3.98
CA VAL A 131 -5.63 -10.34 -3.65
C VAL A 131 -5.97 -9.35 -4.76
N ILE A 132 -6.58 -8.23 -4.39
CA ILE A 132 -6.94 -7.15 -5.31
C ILE A 132 -6.27 -5.86 -4.82
N ILE A 133 -5.32 -5.36 -5.57
CA ILE A 133 -4.61 -4.12 -5.30
C ILE A 133 -5.16 -3.04 -6.23
N THR A 134 -5.54 -1.89 -5.69
CA THR A 134 -5.90 -0.71 -6.48
C THR A 134 -4.88 0.38 -6.21
N LEU A 135 -4.05 0.72 -7.21
CA LEU A 135 -3.15 1.88 -7.20
C LEU A 135 -3.94 3.09 -7.67
N PHE A 136 -4.06 4.11 -6.80
CA PHE A 136 -4.78 5.32 -7.12
C PHE A 136 -3.95 6.26 -8.00
N ASN A 137 -4.58 6.81 -9.03
CA ASN A 137 -3.92 7.75 -9.93
C ASN A 137 -3.34 8.96 -9.18
N GLY A 138 -2.15 9.38 -9.57
CA GLY A 138 -1.49 10.59 -9.10
C GLY A 138 -0.61 10.45 -7.85
N ASP A 139 -0.53 9.26 -7.21
CA ASP A 139 0.37 8.98 -6.08
C ASP A 139 0.65 7.46 -6.01
N ASN A 140 1.54 7.02 -5.12
CA ASN A 140 1.78 5.60 -4.84
C ASN A 140 0.85 5.01 -3.77
N LYS A 141 -0.25 5.68 -3.46
CA LYS A 141 -1.27 5.18 -2.53
C LYS A 141 -2.02 4.01 -3.12
N VAL A 142 -2.25 3.00 -2.29
CA VAL A 142 -2.98 1.80 -2.68
C VAL A 142 -4.01 1.40 -1.64
N SER A 143 -5.09 0.75 -2.12
CA SER A 143 -5.91 -0.13 -1.30
C SER A 143 -5.68 -1.57 -1.72
N VAL A 144 -5.70 -2.49 -0.76
CA VAL A 144 -5.60 -3.93 -0.98
C VAL A 144 -6.80 -4.59 -0.35
N VAL A 145 -7.48 -5.43 -1.11
CA VAL A 145 -8.56 -6.28 -0.62
C VAL A 145 -8.09 -7.73 -0.66
N LEU A 146 -8.12 -8.38 0.48
CA LEU A 146 -7.85 -9.80 0.65
C LEU A 146 -9.17 -10.52 0.90
N ASN A 147 -9.56 -11.39 -0.02
CA ASN A 147 -10.73 -12.25 0.11
C ASN A 147 -10.27 -13.69 0.31
N SER A 148 -10.63 -14.30 1.43
CA SER A 148 -10.35 -15.72 1.65
C SER A 148 -11.28 -16.58 0.77
N THR A 149 -10.72 -17.64 0.18
CA THR A 149 -11.50 -18.61 -0.61
C THR A 149 -12.30 -19.57 0.28
N TYR A 150 -11.88 -19.75 1.55
CA TYR A 150 -12.49 -20.73 2.47
C TYR A 150 -13.42 -20.11 3.51
N SER A 151 -13.44 -18.80 3.64
CA SER A 151 -14.33 -18.10 4.57
C SER A 151 -14.85 -16.84 3.90
N ASN A 152 -16.04 -16.39 4.29
CA ASN A 152 -16.56 -15.09 3.84
C ASN A 152 -15.83 -13.88 4.43
N SER A 153 -14.60 -14.10 4.90
CA SER A 153 -13.78 -13.04 5.52
C SER A 153 -13.12 -12.18 4.47
N ARG A 154 -13.30 -10.88 4.61
CA ARG A 154 -12.71 -9.85 3.78
C ARG A 154 -11.94 -8.89 4.66
N LEU A 155 -10.70 -8.62 4.30
CA LEU A 155 -9.87 -7.57 4.89
C LEU A 155 -9.53 -6.53 3.83
N THR A 156 -9.58 -5.26 4.22
CA THR A 156 -9.13 -4.16 3.36
C THR A 156 -8.00 -3.44 4.08
N PHE A 157 -6.89 -3.21 3.38
CA PHE A 157 -5.78 -2.43 3.93
C PHE A 157 -5.44 -1.28 2.99
N PHE A 158 -4.87 -0.23 3.58
CA PHE A 158 -4.40 0.93 2.87
C PHE A 158 -2.92 1.15 3.18
N GLY A 159 -2.19 1.63 2.20
CA GLY A 159 -0.77 1.85 2.33
C GLY A 159 -0.17 2.53 1.11
N ARG A 160 1.14 2.37 0.97
CA ARG A 160 1.91 2.89 -0.17
C ARG A 160 2.70 1.78 -0.83
N LEU A 161 2.74 1.80 -2.16
CA LEU A 161 3.47 0.85 -2.98
C LEU A 161 4.84 1.41 -3.36
N TYR A 162 5.86 0.59 -3.14
CA TYR A 162 7.25 0.87 -3.48
C TYR A 162 7.84 -0.28 -4.31
N PRO A 163 8.80 -0.01 -5.19
CA PRO A 163 9.65 -1.08 -5.71
C PRO A 163 10.36 -1.80 -4.55
N THR A 164 10.58 -3.09 -4.69
CA THR A 164 11.29 -3.91 -3.69
C THR A 164 12.63 -3.28 -3.26
N SER A 165 13.35 -2.64 -4.18
CA SER A 165 14.63 -1.98 -3.91
C SER A 165 14.54 -0.70 -3.05
N GLN A 166 13.34 -0.13 -2.90
CA GLN A 166 13.10 1.13 -2.20
C GLN A 166 12.34 0.96 -0.88
N SER A 167 11.81 -0.24 -0.60
CA SER A 167 11.10 -0.49 0.65
C SER A 167 12.06 -0.82 1.79
N ASP A 168 11.89 -0.15 2.92
CA ASP A 168 12.67 -0.43 4.12
C ASP A 168 12.27 -1.75 4.78
N VAL A 169 11.01 -2.15 4.66
CA VAL A 169 10.50 -3.45 5.13
C VAL A 169 11.23 -4.59 4.43
N TYR A 170 11.35 -4.53 3.12
CA TYR A 170 12.04 -5.54 2.34
C TYR A 170 13.55 -5.61 2.65
N LYS A 171 14.18 -4.46 2.86
CA LYS A 171 15.62 -4.40 3.22
C LYS A 171 15.89 -4.94 4.61
N ALA A 172 14.97 -4.71 5.56
CA ALA A 172 15.10 -5.19 6.95
C ALA A 172 14.89 -6.70 7.08
N GLN A 173 14.18 -7.34 6.14
CA GLN A 173 13.88 -8.78 6.18
C GLN A 173 14.12 -9.44 4.81
N PRO A 174 15.38 -9.64 4.42
CA PRO A 174 15.70 -10.20 3.09
C PRO A 174 15.12 -11.61 2.84
N ASN A 175 14.71 -12.32 3.89
CA ASN A 175 14.17 -13.68 3.83
C ASN A 175 12.63 -13.75 3.80
N ILE A 176 11.92 -12.64 3.68
CA ILE A 176 10.45 -12.60 3.64
C ILE A 176 9.85 -13.45 2.51
N LEU A 177 10.61 -13.70 1.45
CA LEU A 177 10.16 -14.45 0.27
C LEU A 177 10.57 -15.93 0.28
N ILE A 178 11.13 -16.43 1.38
CA ILE A 178 11.38 -17.85 1.52
C ILE A 178 10.09 -18.53 1.99
N PRO A 179 9.52 -19.48 1.24
CA PRO A 179 8.38 -20.25 1.70
C PRO A 179 8.74 -20.96 3.02
N TRP A 180 7.92 -20.79 4.04
CA TRP A 180 8.02 -21.53 5.29
C TRP A 180 7.89 -23.04 4.97
N GLY A 181 9.00 -23.73 4.84
CA GLY A 181 9.04 -25.16 4.49
C GLY A 181 10.42 -25.75 4.38
N LEU A 182 11.49 -24.96 4.49
CA LEU A 182 12.87 -25.43 4.41
C LEU A 182 13.71 -24.97 5.61
N VAL A 183 13.21 -25.17 6.81
CA VAL A 183 14.06 -25.19 8.02
C VAL A 183 13.89 -26.57 8.61
N ASN A 184 14.88 -27.45 8.32
CA ASN A 184 15.07 -28.68 9.01
C ASN A 184 15.45 -28.43 10.47
#